data_a5ab4ce7919427721a54e82d7c1153e7
#
_entry.id   a5ab4ce7919427721a54e82d7c1153e7
#
_cell.length_a   1.000
_cell.length_b   1.000
_cell.length_c   1.000
_cell.angle_alpha   90.00
_cell.angle_beta   90.00
_cell.angle_gamma   90.00
#
_symmetry.space_group_name_H-M   'P 1'
#
loop_
_entity.id
_entity.type
_entity.pdbx_description
1 polymer ?
#
loop_
_entity_poly.entity_id
_entity_poly.type
_entity_poly.pdbx_seq_one_letter_code
_entity_poly.pdbx_strand_id
1 'polypeptide(L)'
;VPLAGVLNGLGYVMIARIDPELAGLQMMWTVLGVGLFTGVLAVLRNSRNLSTYRWTIGLFGLVLIALPFTPLGTTVGGARIWVSFGPVTFQPGEFAKVALAVFFAAYLVEKRELLAMGSWGVGRLRIPDPKHLGPVLVAWGVSLLVMMYQTDLGSSLLFFALFVVMLWIATARASYLAVGGTLFAAGAVFAWSTFDHVQRRVRVWLDPWEDVTGEGYQIAQSTFAIADGGMVGTGLGQSGQVAIPVAETDFIFAVIAQELGLFGATAVLVAFLLLVGTGLRTAVRADNPFDTLLATGLSALVGVQAFIIVAGVTRVLPLTGITLPFVSYGGSSLLGSWLLVALLVRISDGNNRRAAQRDGQPVVAGRADA
;
A
#
# COMPACT_ATOMS: atom_id res chain seq x y z
N VAL A 1 2.15 -14.41 -7.95
CA VAL A 1 0.81 -14.89 -7.56
C VAL A 1 0.89 -15.83 -6.35
N PRO A 2 1.73 -16.90 -6.32
CA PRO A 2 1.74 -17.84 -5.18
C PRO A 2 1.94 -17.16 -3.82
N LEU A 3 2.88 -16.21 -3.72
CA LEU A 3 3.14 -15.48 -2.46
C LEU A 3 1.93 -14.67 -1.98
N ALA A 4 1.23 -13.99 -2.90
CA ALA A 4 -0.01 -13.29 -2.57
C ALA A 4 -1.10 -14.25 -2.09
N GLY A 5 -1.21 -15.42 -2.71
CA GLY A 5 -2.13 -16.48 -2.29
C GLY A 5 -1.80 -17.02 -0.88
N VAL A 6 -0.52 -17.24 -0.58
CA VAL A 6 -0.07 -17.71 0.75
C VAL A 6 -0.36 -16.66 1.82
N LEU A 7 -0.04 -15.37 1.57
CA LEU A 7 -0.36 -14.28 2.50
C LEU A 7 -1.87 -14.14 2.72
N ASN A 8 -2.67 -14.24 1.66
CA ASN A 8 -4.14 -14.19 1.77
C ASN A 8 -4.69 -15.41 2.53
N GLY A 9 -4.15 -16.60 2.29
CA GLY A 9 -4.54 -17.81 3.00
C GLY A 9 -4.20 -17.74 4.50
N LEU A 10 -3.00 -17.26 4.83
CA LEU A 10 -2.60 -17.01 6.22
C LEU A 10 -3.54 -15.98 6.87
N GLY A 11 -3.81 -14.84 6.19
CA GLY A 11 -4.73 -13.82 6.67
C GLY A 11 -6.12 -14.41 6.94
N TYR A 12 -6.65 -15.22 6.03
CA TYR A 12 -7.93 -15.90 6.21
C TYR A 12 -7.96 -16.79 7.47
N VAL A 13 -6.92 -17.62 7.65
CA VAL A 13 -6.81 -18.49 8.84
C VAL A 13 -6.78 -17.68 10.13
N MET A 14 -5.98 -16.61 10.17
CA MET A 14 -5.87 -15.76 11.35
C MET A 14 -7.17 -15.01 11.65
N ILE A 15 -7.85 -14.47 10.62
CA ILE A 15 -9.13 -13.77 10.78
C ILE A 15 -10.20 -14.74 11.28
N ALA A 16 -10.31 -15.93 10.68
CA ALA A 16 -11.25 -16.96 11.12
C ALA A 16 -11.00 -17.43 12.57
N ARG A 17 -9.75 -17.33 13.03
CA ARG A 17 -9.38 -17.64 14.41
C ARG A 17 -9.73 -16.50 15.38
N ILE A 18 -9.52 -15.23 14.98
CA ILE A 18 -9.78 -14.06 15.83
C ILE A 18 -11.30 -13.83 15.94
N ASP A 19 -11.97 -13.80 14.79
CA ASP A 19 -13.41 -13.56 14.67
C ASP A 19 -14.02 -14.47 13.59
N PRO A 20 -14.64 -15.59 13.97
CA PRO A 20 -15.26 -16.52 13.04
C PRO A 20 -16.38 -15.91 12.18
N GLU A 21 -17.06 -14.86 12.66
CA GLU A 21 -18.14 -14.20 11.89
C GLU A 21 -17.58 -13.46 10.68
N LEU A 22 -16.38 -12.91 10.80
CA LEU A 22 -15.68 -12.22 9.70
C LEU A 22 -15.09 -13.18 8.66
N ALA A 23 -14.92 -14.47 8.98
CA ALA A 23 -14.35 -15.45 8.06
C ALA A 23 -15.16 -15.58 6.76
N GLY A 24 -16.47 -15.62 6.85
CA GLY A 24 -17.34 -15.69 5.66
C GLY A 24 -17.21 -14.46 4.76
N LEU A 25 -17.14 -13.27 5.36
CA LEU A 25 -16.93 -12.01 4.63
C LEU A 25 -15.54 -11.95 3.99
N GLN A 26 -14.50 -12.37 4.71
CA GLN A 26 -13.13 -12.43 4.17
C GLN A 26 -13.02 -13.39 3.00
N MET A 27 -13.68 -14.54 3.06
CA MET A 27 -13.74 -15.48 1.94
C MET A 27 -14.46 -14.88 0.72
N MET A 28 -15.58 -14.21 0.93
CA MET A 28 -16.28 -13.49 -0.14
C MET A 28 -15.37 -12.45 -0.80
N TRP A 29 -14.69 -11.63 -0.01
CA TRP A 29 -13.74 -10.63 -0.53
C TRP A 29 -12.55 -11.27 -1.26
N THR A 30 -12.08 -12.44 -0.80
CA THR A 30 -11.03 -13.20 -1.49
C THR A 30 -11.51 -13.67 -2.87
N VAL A 31 -12.71 -14.24 -2.97
CA VAL A 31 -13.31 -14.67 -4.24
C VAL A 31 -13.49 -13.48 -5.20
N LEU A 32 -14.01 -12.36 -4.70
CA LEU A 32 -14.15 -11.13 -5.49
C LEU A 32 -12.79 -10.58 -5.92
N GLY A 33 -11.78 -10.63 -5.06
CA GLY A 33 -10.41 -10.19 -5.36
C GLY A 33 -9.76 -11.03 -6.46
N VAL A 34 -9.86 -12.36 -6.37
CA VAL A 34 -9.38 -13.28 -7.42
C VAL A 34 -10.20 -13.11 -8.70
N GLY A 35 -11.51 -12.88 -8.61
CA GLY A 35 -12.37 -12.53 -9.74
C GLY A 35 -11.93 -11.22 -10.41
N LEU A 36 -11.64 -10.18 -9.64
CA LEU A 36 -11.09 -8.91 -10.15
C LEU A 36 -9.72 -9.12 -10.81
N PHE A 37 -8.82 -9.88 -10.17
CA PHE A 37 -7.52 -10.23 -10.72
C PHE A 37 -7.64 -10.90 -12.10
N THR A 38 -8.48 -11.93 -12.20
CA THR A 38 -8.69 -12.66 -13.47
C THR A 38 -9.37 -11.79 -14.51
N GLY A 39 -10.37 -10.98 -14.11
CA GLY A 39 -11.04 -10.02 -14.97
C GLY A 39 -10.08 -8.97 -15.56
N VAL A 40 -9.20 -8.40 -14.74
CA VAL A 40 -8.18 -7.46 -15.20
C VAL A 40 -7.23 -8.12 -16.20
N LEU A 41 -6.80 -9.36 -15.96
CA LEU A 41 -5.94 -10.09 -16.89
C LEU A 41 -6.66 -10.43 -18.21
N ALA A 42 -7.96 -10.68 -18.20
CA ALA A 42 -8.75 -10.96 -19.40
C ALA A 42 -8.96 -9.68 -20.24
N VAL A 43 -9.32 -8.56 -19.60
CA VAL A 43 -9.68 -7.31 -20.27
C VAL A 43 -8.45 -6.50 -20.66
N LEU A 44 -7.48 -6.35 -19.76
CA LEU A 44 -6.29 -5.54 -19.98
C LEU A 44 -5.25 -6.34 -20.79
N ARG A 45 -5.31 -6.27 -22.11
CA ARG A 45 -4.35 -6.98 -22.97
C ARG A 45 -2.94 -6.41 -22.93
N ASN A 46 -2.79 -5.10 -22.69
CA ASN A 46 -1.50 -4.43 -22.66
C ASN A 46 -1.49 -3.32 -21.58
N SER A 47 -0.54 -3.38 -20.65
CA SER A 47 -0.34 -2.37 -19.60
C SER A 47 -0.14 -0.96 -20.16
N ARG A 48 0.51 -0.85 -21.33
CA ARG A 48 0.78 0.44 -21.99
C ARG A 48 -0.47 1.22 -22.35
N ASN A 49 -1.62 0.57 -22.55
CA ASN A 49 -2.87 1.26 -22.83
C ASN A 49 -3.27 2.20 -21.66
N LEU A 50 -2.85 1.89 -20.44
CA LEU A 50 -3.11 2.73 -19.27
C LEU A 50 -2.41 4.09 -19.37
N SER A 51 -1.25 4.17 -20.01
CA SER A 51 -0.53 5.44 -20.18
C SER A 51 -1.27 6.44 -21.07
N THR A 52 -2.08 5.95 -22.00
CA THR A 52 -2.90 6.79 -22.89
C THR A 52 -4.00 7.50 -22.11
N TYR A 53 -4.57 6.84 -21.10
CA TYR A 53 -5.67 7.37 -20.30
C TYR A 53 -5.20 7.99 -18.98
N ARG A 54 -3.92 8.37 -18.86
CA ARG A 54 -3.32 8.85 -17.60
C ARG A 54 -4.10 9.95 -16.90
N TRP A 55 -4.56 10.96 -17.63
CA TRP A 55 -5.32 12.08 -17.05
C TRP A 55 -6.68 11.66 -16.53
N THR A 56 -7.37 10.80 -17.26
CA THR A 56 -8.67 10.23 -16.84
C THR A 56 -8.48 9.36 -15.59
N ILE A 57 -7.44 8.51 -15.57
CA ILE A 57 -7.12 7.65 -14.43
C ILE A 57 -6.68 8.48 -13.23
N GLY A 58 -5.87 9.53 -13.44
CA GLY A 58 -5.46 10.45 -12.37
C GLY A 58 -6.64 11.21 -11.77
N LEU A 59 -7.51 11.76 -12.62
CA LEU A 59 -8.74 12.42 -12.18
C LEU A 59 -9.66 11.44 -11.43
N PHE A 60 -9.82 10.24 -11.95
CA PHE A 60 -10.59 9.19 -11.28
C PHE A 60 -10.02 8.88 -9.88
N GLY A 61 -8.68 8.77 -9.75
CA GLY A 61 -8.03 8.59 -8.45
C GLY A 61 -8.31 9.74 -7.47
N LEU A 62 -8.28 11.00 -7.93
CA LEU A 62 -8.61 12.16 -7.11
C LEU A 62 -10.09 12.17 -6.69
N VAL A 63 -11.00 11.84 -7.62
CA VAL A 63 -12.43 11.71 -7.32
C VAL A 63 -12.67 10.63 -6.26
N LEU A 64 -11.99 9.47 -6.35
CA LEU A 64 -12.09 8.41 -5.35
C LEU A 64 -11.65 8.89 -3.97
N ILE A 65 -10.56 9.66 -3.86
CA ILE A 65 -10.10 10.23 -2.58
C ILE A 65 -11.12 11.24 -2.04
N ALA A 66 -11.74 12.04 -2.92
CA ALA A 66 -12.71 13.05 -2.52
C ALA A 66 -14.10 12.45 -2.19
N LEU A 67 -14.41 11.24 -2.63
CA LEU A 67 -15.73 10.62 -2.50
C LEU A 67 -16.25 10.53 -1.05
N PRO A 68 -15.45 10.24 -0.01
CA PRO A 68 -15.91 10.22 1.38
C PRO A 68 -16.38 11.59 1.92
N PHE A 69 -16.07 12.72 1.24
CA PHE A 69 -16.60 14.03 1.64
C PHE A 69 -18.03 14.28 1.16
N THR A 70 -18.54 13.45 0.27
CA THR A 70 -19.93 13.50 -0.17
C THR A 70 -20.88 12.99 0.93
N PRO A 71 -22.21 13.17 0.77
CA PRO A 71 -23.20 12.60 1.70
C PRO A 71 -23.15 11.08 1.84
N LEU A 72 -22.50 10.36 0.91
CA LEU A 72 -22.29 8.91 0.96
C LEU A 72 -21.17 8.51 1.93
N GLY A 73 -20.36 9.48 2.38
CA GLY A 73 -19.22 9.23 3.27
C GLY A 73 -19.66 8.95 4.70
N THR A 74 -19.10 7.87 5.28
CA THR A 74 -19.33 7.46 6.66
C THR A 74 -18.05 7.51 7.47
N THR A 75 -18.20 7.82 8.79
CA THR A 75 -17.08 7.87 9.71
C THR A 75 -17.03 6.57 10.50
N VAL A 76 -15.88 5.89 10.43
CA VAL A 76 -15.62 4.66 11.19
C VAL A 76 -14.30 4.85 11.94
N GLY A 77 -14.26 4.56 13.23
CA GLY A 77 -13.04 4.71 14.04
C GLY A 77 -12.47 6.14 14.08
N GLY A 78 -13.31 7.18 13.89
CA GLY A 78 -12.89 8.58 13.88
C GLY A 78 -12.33 9.06 12.53
N ALA A 79 -12.18 8.19 11.52
CA ALA A 79 -11.73 8.53 10.18
C ALA A 79 -12.90 8.51 9.18
N ARG A 80 -13.03 9.55 8.37
CA ARG A 80 -14.06 9.66 7.32
C ARG A 80 -13.48 9.25 5.97
N ILE A 81 -13.22 7.96 5.81
CA ILE A 81 -12.57 7.36 4.64
C ILE A 81 -13.42 6.31 3.92
N TRP A 82 -14.57 6.00 4.49
CA TRP A 82 -15.48 4.97 3.99
C TRP A 82 -16.65 5.59 3.24
N VAL A 83 -17.14 4.86 2.27
CA VAL A 83 -18.38 5.19 1.54
C VAL A 83 -19.33 4.01 1.69
N SER A 84 -20.59 4.28 2.03
CA SER A 84 -21.62 3.25 2.22
C SER A 84 -22.60 3.25 1.06
N PHE A 85 -22.78 2.08 0.46
CA PHE A 85 -23.83 1.80 -0.50
C PHE A 85 -24.76 0.74 0.08
N GLY A 86 -25.76 1.15 0.85
CA GLY A 86 -26.63 0.24 1.59
C GLY A 86 -25.82 -0.55 2.64
N PRO A 87 -25.83 -1.90 2.60
CA PRO A 87 -25.12 -2.73 3.59
C PRO A 87 -23.60 -2.86 3.32
N VAL A 88 -23.12 -2.39 2.17
CA VAL A 88 -21.71 -2.55 1.77
C VAL A 88 -20.96 -1.25 2.04
N THR A 89 -19.91 -1.34 2.83
CA THR A 89 -18.94 -0.25 3.03
C THR A 89 -17.70 -0.48 2.20
N PHE A 90 -17.20 0.57 1.59
CA PHE A 90 -16.10 0.55 0.65
C PHE A 90 -15.13 1.70 0.93
N GLN A 91 -13.83 1.44 0.87
CA GLN A 91 -12.78 2.44 1.04
C GLN A 91 -12.20 2.82 -0.32
N PRO A 92 -12.61 3.96 -0.92
CA PRO A 92 -12.17 4.35 -2.26
C PRO A 92 -10.67 4.61 -2.36
N GLY A 93 -10.02 5.03 -1.27
CA GLY A 93 -8.59 5.28 -1.19
C GLY A 93 -7.72 4.10 -1.61
N GLU A 94 -8.18 2.87 -1.42
CA GLU A 94 -7.47 1.66 -1.80
C GLU A 94 -7.28 1.53 -3.32
N PHE A 95 -8.28 1.93 -4.10
CA PHE A 95 -8.21 1.97 -5.56
C PHE A 95 -7.52 3.24 -6.07
N ALA A 96 -7.69 4.35 -5.34
CA ALA A 96 -7.02 5.61 -5.65
C ALA A 96 -5.49 5.45 -5.66
N LYS A 97 -4.92 4.64 -4.74
CA LYS A 97 -3.47 4.34 -4.70
C LYS A 97 -2.98 3.80 -6.05
N VAL A 98 -3.68 2.82 -6.59
CA VAL A 98 -3.33 2.19 -7.86
C VAL A 98 -3.52 3.17 -9.02
N ALA A 99 -4.62 3.91 -9.05
CA ALA A 99 -4.90 4.90 -10.08
C ALA A 99 -3.83 6.01 -10.11
N LEU A 100 -3.44 6.54 -8.95
CA LEU A 100 -2.38 7.55 -8.85
C LEU A 100 -0.99 6.98 -9.20
N ALA A 101 -0.69 5.71 -8.87
CA ALA A 101 0.54 5.07 -9.31
C ALA A 101 0.62 5.00 -10.84
N VAL A 102 -0.47 4.66 -11.53
CA VAL A 102 -0.56 4.68 -13.00
C VAL A 102 -0.37 6.10 -13.55
N PHE A 103 -1.04 7.08 -12.97
CA PHE A 103 -0.91 8.49 -13.37
C PHE A 103 0.53 8.98 -13.21
N PHE A 104 1.13 8.79 -12.05
CA PHE A 104 2.51 9.22 -11.77
C PHE A 104 3.50 8.51 -12.70
N ALA A 105 3.34 7.19 -12.93
CA ALA A 105 4.20 6.45 -13.86
C ALA A 105 4.17 7.07 -15.26
N ALA A 106 2.99 7.31 -15.81
CA ALA A 106 2.85 7.85 -17.15
C ALA A 106 3.35 9.31 -17.27
N TYR A 107 3.01 10.15 -16.30
CA TYR A 107 3.40 11.55 -16.30
C TYR A 107 4.91 11.72 -16.11
N LEU A 108 5.50 11.02 -15.14
CA LEU A 108 6.93 11.13 -14.85
C LEU A 108 7.80 10.60 -16.01
N VAL A 109 7.34 9.56 -16.71
CA VAL A 109 8.06 9.05 -17.90
C VAL A 109 8.09 10.09 -19.03
N GLU A 110 6.97 10.78 -19.28
CA GLU A 110 6.91 11.84 -20.31
C GLU A 110 7.82 13.02 -19.98
N LYS A 111 7.87 13.39 -18.68
CA LYS A 111 8.63 14.57 -18.23
C LYS A 111 10.02 14.27 -17.69
N ARG A 112 10.47 12.99 -17.72
CA ARG A 112 11.70 12.55 -17.06
C ARG A 112 12.95 13.33 -17.49
N GLU A 113 13.09 13.65 -18.79
CA GLU A 113 14.26 14.38 -19.31
C GLU A 113 14.30 15.81 -18.78
N LEU A 114 13.14 16.49 -18.76
CA LEU A 114 13.02 17.83 -18.20
C LEU A 114 13.26 17.84 -16.69
N LEU A 115 12.76 16.84 -15.98
CA LEU A 115 12.95 16.67 -14.54
C LEU A 115 14.41 16.31 -14.21
N ALA A 116 15.08 15.59 -15.11
CA ALA A 116 16.50 15.24 -14.95
C ALA A 116 17.45 16.39 -15.30
N MET A 117 17.10 17.31 -16.19
CA MET A 117 18.00 18.40 -16.62
C MET A 117 18.20 19.51 -15.58
N GLY A 118 17.37 19.63 -14.56
CA GLY A 118 17.47 20.58 -13.45
C GLY A 118 17.84 22.01 -13.88
N SER A 119 16.88 22.92 -13.86
CA SER A 119 17.06 24.30 -14.33
C SER A 119 17.49 25.28 -13.21
N TRP A 120 17.26 24.93 -11.95
CA TRP A 120 17.61 25.75 -10.80
C TRP A 120 18.62 25.02 -9.90
N GLY A 121 19.73 25.68 -9.60
CA GLY A 121 20.78 25.15 -8.72
C GLY A 121 20.88 25.94 -7.43
N VAL A 122 20.66 25.31 -6.29
CA VAL A 122 21.06 25.79 -4.98
C VAL A 122 22.21 24.90 -4.50
N GLY A 123 23.43 25.34 -4.72
CA GLY A 123 24.63 24.55 -4.44
C GLY A 123 24.72 23.28 -5.31
N ARG A 124 24.78 22.11 -4.66
CA ARG A 124 24.79 20.80 -5.34
C ARG A 124 23.39 20.26 -5.71
N LEU A 125 22.33 20.88 -5.21
CA LEU A 125 20.94 20.50 -5.47
C LEU A 125 20.48 21.17 -6.78
N ARG A 126 20.12 20.38 -7.76
CA ARG A 126 19.49 20.85 -8.99
C ARG A 126 18.01 20.50 -8.96
N ILE A 127 17.16 21.50 -8.87
CA ILE A 127 15.70 21.40 -8.82
C ILE A 127 15.14 21.69 -10.22
N PRO A 128 14.24 20.85 -10.77
CA PRO A 128 13.62 21.11 -12.06
C PRO A 128 12.67 22.32 -11.98
N ASP A 129 12.35 22.88 -13.15
CA ASP A 129 11.39 23.98 -13.27
C ASP A 129 10.01 23.53 -12.69
N PRO A 130 9.44 24.30 -11.73
CA PRO A 130 8.17 23.98 -11.09
C PRO A 130 7.00 23.72 -12.06
N LYS A 131 7.01 24.36 -13.24
CA LYS A 131 5.94 24.17 -14.24
C LYS A 131 5.83 22.75 -14.77
N HIS A 132 6.91 21.96 -14.75
CA HIS A 132 6.89 20.56 -15.21
C HIS A 132 6.48 19.60 -14.09
N LEU A 133 6.71 19.97 -12.82
CA LEU A 133 6.23 19.25 -11.66
C LEU A 133 4.78 19.62 -11.31
N GLY A 134 4.27 20.75 -11.82
CA GLY A 134 3.00 21.33 -11.41
C GLY A 134 1.85 20.33 -11.31
N PRO A 135 1.46 19.61 -12.38
CA PRO A 135 0.32 18.69 -12.30
C PRO A 135 0.51 17.54 -11.29
N VAL A 136 1.75 17.03 -11.15
CA VAL A 136 2.06 15.97 -10.18
C VAL A 136 1.96 16.51 -8.76
N LEU A 137 2.56 17.69 -8.49
CA LEU A 137 2.52 18.33 -7.19
C LEU A 137 1.10 18.73 -6.79
N VAL A 138 0.29 19.20 -7.75
CA VAL A 138 -1.12 19.51 -7.50
C VAL A 138 -1.89 18.25 -7.14
N ALA A 139 -1.80 17.19 -7.95
CA ALA A 139 -2.49 15.93 -7.67
C ALA A 139 -2.05 15.33 -6.33
N TRP A 140 -0.75 15.35 -6.03
CA TRP A 140 -0.19 14.90 -4.77
C TRP A 140 -0.63 15.78 -3.60
N GLY A 141 -0.50 17.11 -3.72
CA GLY A 141 -0.87 18.04 -2.67
C GLY A 141 -2.36 17.99 -2.34
N VAL A 142 -3.23 17.92 -3.33
CA VAL A 142 -4.67 17.73 -3.14
C VAL A 142 -4.95 16.41 -2.44
N SER A 143 -4.30 15.31 -2.86
CA SER A 143 -4.47 14.00 -2.23
C SER A 143 -4.07 14.04 -0.75
N LEU A 144 -2.93 14.68 -0.42
CA LEU A 144 -2.48 14.81 0.97
C LEU A 144 -3.42 15.67 1.81
N LEU A 145 -3.83 16.84 1.31
CA LEU A 145 -4.77 17.72 2.02
C LEU A 145 -6.08 16.99 2.33
N VAL A 146 -6.64 16.32 1.32
CA VAL A 146 -7.85 15.53 1.50
C VAL A 146 -7.67 14.46 2.56
N MET A 147 -6.56 13.71 2.51
CA MET A 147 -6.26 12.65 3.49
C MET A 147 -6.00 13.19 4.89
N MET A 148 -5.36 14.35 5.04
CA MET A 148 -5.19 14.99 6.35
C MET A 148 -6.52 15.36 6.98
N TYR A 149 -7.45 15.93 6.20
CA TYR A 149 -8.81 16.24 6.67
C TYR A 149 -9.66 14.98 6.96
N GLN A 150 -9.34 13.86 6.31
CA GLN A 150 -9.96 12.56 6.59
C GLN A 150 -9.40 11.88 7.85
N THR A 151 -8.37 12.47 8.49
CA THR A 151 -7.63 11.90 9.64
C THR A 151 -6.89 10.59 9.32
N ASP A 152 -6.62 10.33 8.02
CA ASP A 152 -5.90 9.15 7.53
C ASP A 152 -4.43 9.48 7.25
N LEU A 153 -3.64 9.51 8.30
CA LEU A 153 -2.20 9.78 8.23
C LEU A 153 -1.44 8.62 7.58
N GLY A 154 -1.91 7.40 7.75
CA GLY A 154 -1.27 6.21 7.18
C GLY A 154 -1.27 6.22 5.66
N SER A 155 -2.44 6.45 5.06
CA SER A 155 -2.54 6.58 3.61
C SER A 155 -1.81 7.82 3.10
N SER A 156 -1.82 8.95 3.82
CA SER A 156 -1.06 10.15 3.46
C SER A 156 0.44 9.87 3.39
N LEU A 157 0.99 9.17 4.40
CA LEU A 157 2.39 8.74 4.41
C LEU A 157 2.71 7.82 3.24
N LEU A 158 1.82 6.86 2.94
CA LEU A 158 1.99 5.92 1.85
C LEU A 158 2.02 6.63 0.48
N PHE A 159 1.12 7.59 0.23
CA PHE A 159 1.10 8.37 -1.01
C PHE A 159 2.35 9.25 -1.15
N PHE A 160 2.76 9.87 -0.06
CA PHE A 160 3.99 10.67 -0.05
C PHE A 160 5.21 9.81 -0.40
N ALA A 161 5.35 8.65 0.25
CA ALA A 161 6.45 7.73 -0.01
C ALA A 161 6.42 7.22 -1.46
N LEU A 162 5.24 6.84 -1.98
CA LEU A 162 5.05 6.44 -3.37
C LEU A 162 5.54 7.54 -4.33
N PHE A 163 5.10 8.79 -4.13
CA PHE A 163 5.48 9.90 -4.97
C PHE A 163 7.00 10.12 -4.99
N VAL A 164 7.63 10.17 -3.81
CA VAL A 164 9.07 10.39 -3.67
C VAL A 164 9.88 9.26 -4.30
N VAL A 165 9.48 8.00 -4.07
CA VAL A 165 10.14 6.83 -4.66
C VAL A 165 10.03 6.85 -6.18
N MET A 166 8.84 7.08 -6.71
CA MET A 166 8.63 7.12 -8.17
C MET A 166 9.39 8.28 -8.82
N LEU A 167 9.43 9.44 -8.19
CA LEU A 167 10.17 10.60 -8.69
C LEU A 167 11.69 10.35 -8.67
N TRP A 168 12.20 9.74 -7.61
CA TRP A 168 13.61 9.34 -7.52
C TRP A 168 13.98 8.35 -8.62
N ILE A 169 13.20 7.30 -8.80
CA ILE A 169 13.46 6.28 -9.84
C ILE A 169 13.36 6.87 -11.25
N ALA A 170 12.35 7.73 -11.51
CA ALA A 170 12.18 8.38 -12.81
C ALA A 170 13.36 9.28 -13.18
N THR A 171 13.96 9.96 -12.21
CA THR A 171 15.01 10.97 -12.42
C THR A 171 16.42 10.45 -12.17
N ALA A 172 16.56 9.31 -11.48
CA ALA A 172 17.82 8.74 -10.97
C ALA A 172 18.63 9.74 -10.10
N ARG A 173 17.97 10.70 -9.41
CA ARG A 173 18.62 11.73 -8.60
C ARG A 173 18.29 11.58 -7.13
N ALA A 174 19.30 11.25 -6.32
CA ALA A 174 19.18 11.15 -4.86
C ALA A 174 18.77 12.49 -4.19
N SER A 175 18.95 13.64 -4.86
CA SER A 175 18.49 14.93 -4.35
C SER A 175 16.98 14.98 -4.11
N TYR A 176 16.18 14.24 -4.88
CA TYR A 176 14.74 14.15 -4.64
C TYR A 176 14.38 13.38 -3.36
N LEU A 177 15.20 12.41 -2.96
CA LEU A 177 15.04 11.75 -1.65
C LEU A 177 15.37 12.71 -0.50
N ALA A 178 16.42 13.53 -0.66
CA ALA A 178 16.77 14.54 0.35
C ALA A 178 15.66 15.61 0.48
N VAL A 179 15.17 16.14 -0.65
CA VAL A 179 14.05 17.09 -0.66
C VAL A 179 12.78 16.43 -0.10
N GLY A 180 12.48 15.22 -0.52
CA GLY A 180 11.35 14.45 0.00
C GLY A 180 11.45 14.23 1.51
N GLY A 181 12.62 13.80 2.01
CA GLY A 181 12.86 13.64 3.45
C GLY A 181 12.69 14.96 4.24
N THR A 182 13.18 16.07 3.70
CA THR A 182 12.99 17.39 4.32
C THR A 182 11.52 17.81 4.34
N LEU A 183 10.80 17.63 3.23
CA LEU A 183 9.36 17.91 3.15
C LEU A 183 8.55 17.01 4.09
N PHE A 184 8.94 15.74 4.19
CA PHE A 184 8.33 14.82 5.14
C PHE A 184 8.54 15.30 6.59
N ALA A 185 9.77 15.63 6.97
CA ALA A 185 10.07 16.10 8.31
C ALA A 185 9.30 17.40 8.63
N ALA A 186 9.26 18.35 7.70
CA ALA A 186 8.50 19.59 7.85
C ALA A 186 6.99 19.31 7.97
N GLY A 187 6.44 18.42 7.13
CA GLY A 187 5.05 18.00 7.18
C GLY A 187 4.69 17.24 8.47
N ALA A 188 5.59 16.41 8.97
CA ALA A 188 5.41 15.68 10.23
C ALA A 188 5.39 16.63 11.44
N VAL A 189 6.31 17.61 11.49
CA VAL A 189 6.33 18.65 12.52
C VAL A 189 5.06 19.51 12.45
N PHE A 190 4.64 19.92 11.26
CA PHE A 190 3.40 20.65 11.06
C PHE A 190 2.18 19.82 11.53
N ALA A 191 2.08 18.57 11.12
CA ALA A 191 0.98 17.70 11.51
C ALA A 191 0.94 17.49 13.04
N TRP A 192 2.09 17.27 13.66
CA TRP A 192 2.21 17.16 15.11
C TRP A 192 1.81 18.45 15.85
N SER A 193 2.18 19.62 15.33
CA SER A 193 1.84 20.90 15.97
C SER A 193 0.37 21.30 15.78
N THR A 194 -0.32 20.77 14.77
CA THR A 194 -1.65 21.24 14.36
C THR A 194 -2.77 20.28 14.73
N PHE A 195 -2.52 18.96 14.76
CA PHE A 195 -3.58 17.96 14.88
C PHE A 195 -3.46 17.16 16.18
N ASP A 196 -4.46 17.24 17.04
CA ASP A 196 -4.51 16.54 18.34
C ASP A 196 -4.40 15.01 18.19
N HIS A 197 -5.00 14.42 17.14
CA HIS A 197 -4.91 12.98 16.90
C HIS A 197 -3.49 12.54 16.54
N VAL A 198 -2.67 13.40 15.92
CA VAL A 198 -1.25 13.13 15.65
C VAL A 198 -0.45 13.19 16.95
N GLN A 199 -0.69 14.23 17.76
CA GLN A 199 -0.05 14.36 19.08
C GLN A 199 -0.33 13.15 19.96
N ARG A 200 -1.60 12.69 19.97
CA ARG A 200 -2.00 11.49 20.71
C ARG A 200 -1.25 10.24 20.22
N ARG A 201 -1.18 10.00 18.92
CA ARG A 201 -0.45 8.86 18.35
C ARG A 201 1.05 8.91 18.67
N VAL A 202 1.67 10.10 18.63
CA VAL A 202 3.08 10.27 19.00
C VAL A 202 3.30 10.04 20.49
N ARG A 203 2.42 10.54 21.37
CA ARG A 203 2.49 10.31 22.82
C ARG A 203 2.41 8.81 23.15
N VAL A 204 1.39 8.13 22.64
CA VAL A 204 1.21 6.69 22.84
C VAL A 204 2.37 5.86 22.25
N TRP A 205 2.97 6.32 21.17
CA TRP A 205 4.14 5.67 20.58
C TRP A 205 5.38 5.80 21.48
N LEU A 206 5.62 7.00 22.04
CA LEU A 206 6.76 7.24 22.93
C LEU A 206 6.59 6.53 24.26
N ASP A 207 5.42 6.68 24.90
CA ASP A 207 5.12 6.05 26.17
C ASP A 207 3.68 5.49 26.22
N PRO A 208 3.46 4.23 25.79
CA PRO A 208 2.16 3.58 25.92
C PRO A 208 1.84 3.16 27.34
N TRP A 209 2.82 3.21 28.24
CA TRP A 209 2.68 2.76 29.63
C TRP A 209 2.06 3.83 30.53
N GLU A 210 2.03 5.09 30.10
CA GLU A 210 1.41 6.19 30.85
C GLU A 210 -0.11 5.96 31.04
N ASP A 211 -0.78 5.35 30.03
CA ASP A 211 -2.20 5.01 30.09
C ASP A 211 -2.48 3.64 29.46
N VAL A 212 -2.05 2.60 30.17
CA VAL A 212 -2.18 1.19 29.71
C VAL A 212 -3.63 0.72 29.56
N THR A 213 -4.56 1.35 30.24
CA THR A 213 -5.99 0.98 30.21
C THR A 213 -6.82 1.83 29.25
N GLY A 214 -6.27 2.94 28.75
CA GLY A 214 -6.91 3.86 27.84
C GLY A 214 -6.23 3.91 26.47
N GLU A 215 -5.61 5.06 26.15
CA GLU A 215 -5.03 5.31 24.81
C GLU A 215 -3.90 4.36 24.45
N GLY A 216 -3.08 3.92 25.42
CA GLY A 216 -1.96 2.99 25.23
C GLY A 216 -2.34 1.52 25.16
N TYR A 217 -3.60 1.15 25.50
CA TYR A 217 -4.05 -0.23 25.66
C TYR A 217 -3.68 -1.14 24.47
N GLN A 218 -4.02 -0.73 23.26
CA GLN A 218 -3.79 -1.54 22.04
C GLN A 218 -2.30 -1.84 21.83
N ILE A 219 -1.42 -0.84 21.98
CA ILE A 219 0.02 -0.99 21.78
C ILE A 219 0.64 -1.81 22.93
N ALA A 220 0.17 -1.63 24.17
CA ALA A 220 0.63 -2.43 25.31
C ALA A 220 0.27 -3.91 25.10
N GLN A 221 -0.99 -4.21 24.76
CA GLN A 221 -1.44 -5.58 24.48
C GLN A 221 -0.70 -6.20 23.29
N SER A 222 -0.46 -5.43 22.22
CA SER A 222 0.35 -5.87 21.08
C SER A 222 1.78 -6.23 21.51
N THR A 223 2.39 -5.42 22.37
CA THR A 223 3.73 -5.70 22.90
C THR A 223 3.76 -6.97 23.73
N PHE A 224 2.76 -7.19 24.60
CA PHE A 224 2.64 -8.42 25.37
C PHE A 224 2.42 -9.65 24.48
N ALA A 225 1.55 -9.54 23.47
CA ALA A 225 1.30 -10.61 22.53
C ALA A 225 2.57 -11.04 21.79
N ILE A 226 3.36 -10.09 21.26
CA ILE A 226 4.63 -10.37 20.60
C ILE A 226 5.63 -11.03 21.56
N ALA A 227 5.71 -10.57 22.82
CA ALA A 227 6.61 -11.13 23.82
C ALA A 227 6.21 -12.57 24.23
N ASP A 228 4.91 -12.83 24.37
CA ASP A 228 4.35 -14.13 24.70
C ASP A 228 4.63 -15.19 23.62
N GLY A 229 4.64 -14.77 22.34
CA GLY A 229 4.93 -15.67 21.22
C GLY A 229 6.34 -16.25 21.20
N GLY A 230 7.34 -15.60 21.78
CA GLY A 230 8.71 -16.11 21.83
C GLY A 230 9.26 -16.54 20.46
N MET A 231 9.99 -17.63 20.41
CA MET A 231 10.62 -18.12 19.16
C MET A 231 9.65 -18.91 18.27
N VAL A 232 8.86 -19.81 18.84
CA VAL A 232 8.02 -20.78 18.11
C VAL A 232 6.53 -20.50 18.17
N GLY A 233 6.11 -19.53 18.96
CA GLY A 233 4.71 -19.18 19.18
C GLY A 233 4.05 -20.02 20.27
N THR A 234 2.88 -19.55 20.69
CA THR A 234 2.01 -20.28 21.63
C THR A 234 1.29 -21.45 20.96
N GLY A 235 1.28 -21.49 19.63
CA GLY A 235 0.50 -22.42 18.80
C GLY A 235 -0.79 -21.80 18.27
N LEU A 236 -1.21 -22.20 17.09
CA LEU A 236 -2.45 -21.73 16.46
C LEU A 236 -3.66 -22.03 17.36
N GLY A 237 -4.39 -20.97 17.73
CA GLY A 237 -5.54 -21.06 18.61
C GLY A 237 -5.24 -21.36 20.07
N GLN A 238 -3.99 -21.43 20.48
CA GLN A 238 -3.58 -21.73 21.86
C GLN A 238 -3.33 -20.47 22.69
N SER A 239 -3.26 -19.29 22.08
CA SER A 239 -3.08 -18.00 22.76
C SER A 239 -4.28 -17.57 23.63
N GLY A 240 -5.33 -18.38 23.69
CA GLY A 240 -6.58 -18.01 24.39
C GLY A 240 -7.34 -16.92 23.64
N GLN A 241 -8.04 -16.06 24.40
CA GLN A 241 -8.79 -14.96 23.81
C GLN A 241 -7.82 -13.82 23.43
N VAL A 242 -7.92 -13.35 22.20
CA VAL A 242 -7.12 -12.20 21.73
C VAL A 242 -7.59 -10.94 22.45
N ALA A 243 -6.71 -10.39 23.30
CA ALA A 243 -7.02 -9.21 24.11
C ALA A 243 -6.86 -7.87 23.38
N ILE A 244 -6.36 -7.90 22.14
CA ILE A 244 -6.10 -6.68 21.34
C ILE A 244 -7.39 -6.29 20.62
N PRO A 245 -7.97 -5.10 20.90
CA PRO A 245 -9.12 -4.61 20.13
C PRO A 245 -8.75 -4.41 18.66
N VAL A 246 -9.67 -4.78 17.75
CA VAL A 246 -9.49 -4.63 16.29
C VAL A 246 -8.23 -5.37 15.79
N ALA A 247 -7.94 -6.52 16.41
CA ALA A 247 -6.75 -7.32 16.12
C ALA A 247 -6.71 -7.81 14.65
N GLU A 248 -7.88 -8.09 14.08
CA GLU A 248 -8.07 -8.58 12.73
C GLU A 248 -7.66 -7.59 11.62
N THR A 249 -7.57 -6.29 11.94
CA THR A 249 -7.16 -5.24 10.99
C THR A 249 -5.73 -4.77 11.24
N ASP A 250 -5.54 -3.91 12.23
CA ASP A 250 -4.30 -3.16 12.44
C ASP A 250 -3.23 -3.98 13.18
N PHE A 251 -3.62 -4.93 14.02
CA PHE A 251 -2.73 -5.69 14.89
C PHE A 251 -2.60 -7.16 14.53
N ILE A 252 -3.08 -7.59 13.35
CA ILE A 252 -3.02 -8.99 12.94
C ILE A 252 -1.58 -9.54 12.95
N PHE A 253 -0.58 -8.69 12.67
CA PHE A 253 0.82 -9.08 12.73
C PHE A 253 1.27 -9.43 14.16
N ALA A 254 0.74 -8.74 15.20
CA ALA A 254 1.03 -9.09 16.60
C ALA A 254 0.43 -10.45 16.97
N VAL A 255 -0.78 -10.76 16.50
CA VAL A 255 -1.41 -12.08 16.71
C VAL A 255 -0.64 -13.18 15.99
N ILE A 256 -0.18 -12.93 14.75
CA ILE A 256 0.70 -13.85 14.03
C ILE A 256 1.99 -14.10 14.83
N ALA A 257 2.61 -13.04 15.36
CA ALA A 257 3.81 -13.15 16.17
C ALA A 257 3.56 -13.89 17.50
N GLN A 258 2.38 -13.73 18.11
CA GLN A 258 1.99 -14.48 19.29
C GLN A 258 1.80 -15.97 19.01
N GLU A 259 1.00 -16.31 18.00
CA GLU A 259 0.63 -17.72 17.75
C GLU A 259 1.69 -18.52 17.01
N LEU A 260 2.44 -17.89 16.08
CA LEU A 260 3.47 -18.52 15.26
C LEU A 260 4.90 -18.15 15.67
N GLY A 261 5.06 -17.29 16.65
CA GLY A 261 6.33 -16.84 17.17
C GLY A 261 7.17 -16.03 16.18
N LEU A 262 8.44 -15.82 16.55
CA LEU A 262 9.40 -15.11 15.70
C LEU A 262 9.57 -15.79 14.33
N PHE A 263 9.55 -17.13 14.27
CA PHE A 263 9.66 -17.84 12.99
C PHE A 263 8.48 -17.53 12.06
N GLY A 264 7.24 -17.53 12.55
CA GLY A 264 6.06 -17.20 11.76
C GLY A 264 6.04 -15.73 11.32
N ALA A 265 6.34 -14.81 12.24
CA ALA A 265 6.47 -13.39 11.93
C ALA A 265 7.55 -13.14 10.87
N THR A 266 8.72 -13.77 11.00
CA THR A 266 9.79 -13.66 10.01
C THR A 266 9.40 -14.25 8.66
N ALA A 267 8.70 -15.38 8.63
CA ALA A 267 8.20 -15.97 7.39
C ALA A 267 7.26 -15.02 6.63
N VAL A 268 6.39 -14.31 7.34
CA VAL A 268 5.52 -13.27 6.74
C VAL A 268 6.35 -12.12 6.17
N LEU A 269 7.34 -11.62 6.91
CA LEU A 269 8.24 -10.56 6.41
C LEU A 269 9.00 -11.00 5.17
N VAL A 270 9.55 -12.22 5.18
CA VAL A 270 10.23 -12.80 4.01
C VAL A 270 9.28 -12.94 2.83
N ALA A 271 8.02 -13.35 3.04
CA ALA A 271 7.03 -13.43 1.97
C ALA A 271 6.76 -12.04 1.34
N PHE A 272 6.65 -10.98 2.14
CA PHE A 272 6.54 -9.61 1.63
C PHE A 272 7.79 -9.15 0.88
N LEU A 273 8.99 -9.42 1.42
CA LEU A 273 10.26 -9.09 0.76
C LEU A 273 10.39 -9.79 -0.61
N LEU A 274 10.00 -11.07 -0.68
CA LEU A 274 9.99 -11.83 -1.94
C LEU A 274 8.93 -11.31 -2.91
N LEU A 275 7.75 -10.92 -2.43
CA LEU A 275 6.69 -10.33 -3.26
C LEU A 275 7.16 -9.01 -3.86
N VAL A 276 7.71 -8.11 -3.06
CA VAL A 276 8.30 -6.84 -3.51
C VAL A 276 9.48 -7.09 -4.45
N GLY A 277 10.38 -8.00 -4.09
CA GLY A 277 11.54 -8.37 -4.91
C GLY A 277 11.15 -8.91 -6.29
N THR A 278 10.09 -9.73 -6.37
CA THR A 278 9.58 -10.21 -7.67
C THR A 278 8.96 -9.08 -8.49
N GLY A 279 8.26 -8.13 -7.86
CA GLY A 279 7.74 -6.94 -8.52
C GLY A 279 8.85 -6.02 -9.03
N LEU A 280 9.88 -5.76 -8.23
CA LEU A 280 11.05 -4.98 -8.65
C LEU A 280 11.84 -5.69 -9.76
N ARG A 281 11.97 -7.03 -9.71
CA ARG A 281 12.55 -7.81 -10.80
C ARG A 281 11.75 -7.66 -12.11
N THR A 282 10.43 -7.60 -12.02
CA THR A 282 9.56 -7.31 -13.18
C THR A 282 9.83 -5.91 -13.72
N ALA A 283 10.02 -4.91 -12.86
CA ALA A 283 10.36 -3.54 -13.26
C ALA A 283 11.69 -3.47 -13.98
N VAL A 284 12.74 -4.11 -13.45
CA VAL A 284 14.09 -4.13 -14.06
C VAL A 284 14.10 -4.83 -15.43
N ARG A 285 13.24 -5.82 -15.62
CA ARG A 285 13.12 -6.56 -16.90
C ARG A 285 12.19 -5.89 -17.91
N ALA A 286 11.54 -4.79 -17.55
CA ALA A 286 10.65 -4.09 -18.44
C ALA A 286 11.42 -3.30 -19.50
N ASP A 287 11.04 -3.48 -20.77
CA ASP A 287 11.64 -2.76 -21.92
C ASP A 287 11.10 -1.33 -22.09
N ASN A 288 10.01 -1.01 -21.40
CA ASN A 288 9.33 0.28 -21.52
C ASN A 288 9.45 1.06 -20.22
N PRO A 289 9.89 2.32 -20.26
CA PRO A 289 9.98 3.17 -19.07
C PRO A 289 8.69 3.29 -18.25
N PHE A 290 7.52 3.27 -18.89
CA PHE A 290 6.23 3.27 -18.20
C PHE A 290 6.02 1.99 -17.38
N ASP A 291 6.24 0.82 -17.99
CA ASP A 291 6.11 -0.48 -17.32
C ASP A 291 7.14 -0.60 -16.17
N THR A 292 8.38 -0.11 -16.37
CA THR A 292 9.41 -0.04 -15.33
C THR A 292 8.94 0.77 -14.13
N LEU A 293 8.47 1.99 -14.39
CA LEU A 293 8.09 2.91 -13.32
C LEU A 293 6.79 2.48 -12.62
N LEU A 294 5.83 1.97 -13.39
CA LEU A 294 4.58 1.43 -12.83
C LEU A 294 4.86 0.21 -11.96
N ALA A 295 5.62 -0.78 -12.44
CA ALA A 295 5.95 -1.96 -11.64
C ALA A 295 6.73 -1.60 -10.38
N THR A 296 7.63 -0.61 -10.45
CA THR A 296 8.33 -0.09 -9.27
C THR A 296 7.37 0.55 -8.28
N GLY A 297 6.47 1.42 -8.76
CA GLY A 297 5.48 2.10 -7.92
C GLY A 297 4.53 1.13 -7.22
N LEU A 298 4.02 0.14 -7.96
CA LEU A 298 3.15 -0.90 -7.40
C LEU A 298 3.88 -1.77 -6.35
N SER A 299 5.16 -2.11 -6.61
CA SER A 299 5.98 -2.87 -5.66
C SER A 299 6.28 -2.05 -4.40
N ALA A 300 6.58 -0.76 -4.58
CA ALA A 300 6.81 0.18 -3.48
C ALA A 300 5.56 0.35 -2.60
N LEU A 301 4.36 0.41 -3.20
CA LEU A 301 3.10 0.46 -2.45
C LEU A 301 2.98 -0.71 -1.47
N VAL A 302 3.17 -1.94 -1.94
CA VAL A 302 3.10 -3.13 -1.08
C VAL A 302 4.18 -3.10 -0.01
N GLY A 303 5.43 -2.80 -0.39
CA GLY A 303 6.57 -2.83 0.53
C GLY A 303 6.49 -1.75 1.60
N VAL A 304 6.17 -0.52 1.22
CA VAL A 304 6.05 0.61 2.15
C VAL A 304 4.85 0.41 3.07
N GLN A 305 3.70 -0.04 2.54
CA GLN A 305 2.52 -0.33 3.34
C GLN A 305 2.80 -1.41 4.37
N ALA A 306 3.37 -2.55 3.97
CA ALA A 306 3.74 -3.63 4.89
C ALA A 306 4.75 -3.14 5.96
N PHE A 307 5.76 -2.36 5.55
CA PHE A 307 6.74 -1.79 6.47
C PHE A 307 6.09 -0.87 7.51
N ILE A 308 5.25 0.08 7.09
CA ILE A 308 4.59 1.03 7.99
C ILE A 308 3.75 0.31 9.05
N ILE A 309 3.01 -0.74 8.66
CA ILE A 309 2.15 -1.49 9.58
C ILE A 309 2.99 -2.28 10.57
N VAL A 310 3.95 -3.06 10.08
CA VAL A 310 4.81 -3.87 10.95
C VAL A 310 5.60 -2.96 11.89
N ALA A 311 6.15 -1.86 11.39
CA ALA A 311 6.87 -0.87 12.19
C ALA A 311 5.97 -0.19 13.24
N GLY A 312 4.69 0.05 12.91
CA GLY A 312 3.70 0.57 13.87
C GLY A 312 3.39 -0.42 14.98
N VAL A 313 3.13 -1.67 14.64
CA VAL A 313 2.82 -2.76 15.59
C VAL A 313 4.01 -3.08 16.51
N THR A 314 5.24 -3.02 15.96
CA THR A 314 6.48 -3.24 16.71
C THR A 314 7.05 -1.99 17.38
N ARG A 315 6.32 -0.86 17.36
CA ARG A 315 6.73 0.43 17.95
C ARG A 315 8.00 1.05 17.36
N VAL A 316 8.39 0.67 16.16
CA VAL A 316 9.47 1.37 15.40
C VAL A 316 8.97 2.72 14.88
N LEU A 317 7.69 2.78 14.49
CA LEU A 317 6.98 4.00 14.05
C LEU A 317 5.69 4.19 14.85
N PRO A 318 5.11 5.41 14.87
CA PRO A 318 3.76 5.60 15.38
C PRO A 318 2.74 4.77 14.58
N LEU A 319 1.75 4.23 15.29
CA LEU A 319 0.67 3.44 14.66
C LEU A 319 -0.13 4.30 13.67
N THR A 320 -0.37 3.79 12.48
CA THR A 320 -0.99 4.54 11.38
C THR A 320 -2.43 4.14 11.07
N GLY A 321 -2.87 2.94 11.47
CA GLY A 321 -4.24 2.46 11.25
C GLY A 321 -4.54 2.10 9.78
N ILE A 322 -3.55 1.61 9.04
CA ILE A 322 -3.73 1.03 7.71
C ILE A 322 -3.64 -0.50 7.77
N THR A 323 -4.19 -1.20 6.78
CA THR A 323 -4.25 -2.65 6.77
C THR A 323 -3.00 -3.30 6.17
N LEU A 324 -2.58 -4.48 6.66
CA LEU A 324 -1.50 -5.27 6.08
C LEU A 324 -1.99 -5.96 4.79
N PRO A 325 -1.40 -5.66 3.61
CA PRO A 325 -1.90 -6.19 2.33
C PRO A 325 -2.07 -7.70 2.35
N PHE A 326 -3.17 -8.22 1.83
CA PHE A 326 -3.56 -9.64 1.79
C PHE A 326 -3.85 -10.30 3.15
N VAL A 327 -3.29 -9.81 4.25
CA VAL A 327 -3.31 -10.48 5.56
C VAL A 327 -4.41 -9.92 6.47
N SER A 328 -4.49 -8.59 6.62
CA SER A 328 -5.51 -7.95 7.45
C SER A 328 -6.92 -8.11 6.89
N TYR A 329 -7.90 -8.11 7.79
CA TYR A 329 -9.30 -7.96 7.38
C TYR A 329 -9.53 -6.58 6.75
N GLY A 330 -10.13 -6.59 5.55
CA GLY A 330 -10.44 -5.36 4.83
C GLY A 330 -10.75 -5.62 3.36
N GLY A 331 -12.05 -5.68 3.02
CA GLY A 331 -12.49 -6.04 1.65
C GLY A 331 -11.89 -5.14 0.57
N SER A 332 -11.96 -3.82 0.76
CA SER A 332 -11.42 -2.85 -0.22
C SER A 332 -9.91 -2.96 -0.36
N SER A 333 -9.18 -3.16 0.75
CA SER A 333 -7.73 -3.34 0.73
C SER A 333 -7.32 -4.63 0.03
N LEU A 334 -8.05 -5.71 0.26
CA LEU A 334 -7.82 -6.99 -0.41
C LEU A 334 -8.07 -6.89 -1.93
N LEU A 335 -9.17 -6.25 -2.34
CA LEU A 335 -9.45 -5.98 -3.75
C LEU A 335 -8.37 -5.11 -4.39
N GLY A 336 -7.94 -4.03 -3.75
CA GLY A 336 -6.87 -3.15 -4.20
C GLY A 336 -5.54 -3.90 -4.34
N SER A 337 -5.23 -4.80 -3.39
CA SER A 337 -4.04 -5.64 -3.42
C SER A 337 -4.05 -6.65 -4.57
N TRP A 338 -5.18 -7.30 -4.85
CA TRP A 338 -5.33 -8.21 -5.99
C TRP A 338 -5.28 -7.47 -7.32
N LEU A 339 -5.86 -6.25 -7.41
CA LEU A 339 -5.75 -5.38 -8.58
C LEU A 339 -4.28 -5.02 -8.87
N LEU A 340 -3.53 -4.65 -7.84
CA LEU A 340 -2.11 -4.33 -7.93
C LEU A 340 -1.30 -5.52 -8.45
N VAL A 341 -1.52 -6.72 -7.92
CA VAL A 341 -0.85 -7.95 -8.38
C VAL A 341 -1.25 -8.28 -9.81
N ALA A 342 -2.51 -8.07 -10.21
CA ALA A 342 -2.95 -8.27 -11.59
C ALA A 342 -2.14 -7.40 -12.58
N LEU A 343 -1.92 -6.12 -12.23
CA LEU A 343 -1.11 -5.22 -13.05
C LEU A 343 0.35 -5.66 -13.12
N LEU A 344 0.96 -6.07 -11.99
CA LEU A 344 2.33 -6.60 -11.97
C LEU A 344 2.47 -7.85 -12.83
N VAL A 345 1.52 -8.78 -12.75
CA VAL A 345 1.50 -10.00 -13.58
C VAL A 345 1.34 -9.64 -15.05
N ARG A 346 0.50 -8.66 -15.38
CA ARG A 346 0.33 -8.20 -16.77
C ARG A 346 1.59 -7.61 -17.35
N ILE A 347 2.32 -6.80 -16.59
CA ILE A 347 3.62 -6.25 -17.00
C ILE A 347 4.62 -7.39 -17.20
N SER A 348 4.68 -8.34 -16.27
CA SER A 348 5.58 -9.50 -16.35
C SER A 348 5.30 -10.38 -17.57
N ASP A 349 4.03 -10.66 -17.87
CA ASP A 349 3.62 -11.40 -19.06
C ASP A 349 4.04 -10.67 -20.35
N GLY A 350 3.83 -9.34 -20.41
CA GLY A 350 4.28 -8.51 -21.53
C GLY A 350 5.78 -8.58 -21.75
N ASN A 351 6.59 -8.56 -20.68
CA ASN A 351 8.04 -8.70 -20.76
C ASN A 351 8.46 -10.08 -21.31
N ASN A 352 7.84 -11.16 -20.80
CA ASN A 352 8.17 -12.52 -21.22
C ASN A 352 7.81 -12.78 -22.70
N ARG A 353 6.65 -12.29 -23.16
CA ARG A 353 6.25 -12.40 -24.59
C ARG A 353 7.24 -11.73 -25.52
N ARG A 354 7.74 -10.54 -25.15
CA ARG A 354 8.72 -9.80 -25.96
C ARG A 354 10.09 -10.47 -25.95
N ALA A 355 10.52 -11.02 -24.80
CA ALA A 355 11.74 -11.80 -24.72
C ALA A 355 11.67 -13.02 -25.65
N ALA A 356 10.59 -13.79 -25.61
CA ALA A 356 10.37 -14.93 -26.50
C ALA A 356 10.38 -14.55 -27.99
N GLN A 357 9.81 -13.39 -28.35
CA GLN A 357 9.85 -12.88 -29.73
C GLN A 357 11.26 -12.51 -30.19
N ARG A 358 12.10 -11.98 -29.29
CA ARG A 358 13.51 -11.66 -29.61
C ARG A 358 14.36 -12.91 -29.80
N ASP A 359 14.08 -13.95 -29.02
CA ASP A 359 14.83 -15.22 -29.06
C ASP A 359 14.35 -16.15 -30.18
N GLY A 360 13.44 -15.70 -31.07
CA GLY A 360 12.91 -16.47 -32.19
C GLY A 360 12.06 -17.68 -31.80
N GLN A 361 11.69 -17.81 -30.54
CA GLN A 361 10.80 -18.87 -30.06
C GLN A 361 9.35 -18.54 -30.39
N PRO A 362 8.56 -19.51 -30.91
CA PRO A 362 7.14 -19.28 -31.15
C PRO A 362 6.45 -18.98 -29.80
N VAL A 363 5.75 -17.85 -29.78
CA VAL A 363 4.90 -17.49 -28.61
C VAL A 363 3.83 -18.56 -28.49
N VAL A 364 3.94 -19.43 -27.51
CA VAL A 364 2.86 -20.35 -27.14
C VAL A 364 1.69 -19.48 -26.65
N ALA A 365 0.81 -19.11 -27.59
CA ALA A 365 -0.49 -18.57 -27.23
C ALA A 365 -1.19 -19.64 -26.41
N GLY A 366 -1.47 -19.35 -25.14
CA GLY A 366 -2.28 -20.25 -24.31
C GLY A 366 -3.54 -20.57 -25.08
N ARG A 367 -3.73 -21.85 -25.41
CA ARG A 367 -4.94 -22.36 -26.03
C ARG A 367 -6.14 -21.97 -25.19
N ALA A 368 -6.84 -20.95 -25.65
CA ALA A 368 -8.24 -20.74 -25.35
C ALA A 368 -9.01 -21.24 -26.55
N ASP A 369 -9.01 -22.56 -26.76
CA ASP A 369 -9.90 -23.27 -27.66
C ASP A 369 -10.04 -24.71 -27.13
N ALA A 370 -11.03 -24.91 -26.25
CA ALA A 370 -11.82 -26.12 -26.09
C ALA A 370 -12.96 -25.83 -25.10
#